data_7e89bf54cbf35fd64712d842c0a9205e
#
_entry.id   7e89bf54cbf35fd64712d842c0a9205e
#
_cell.length_a   1.000
_cell.length_b   1.000
_cell.length_c   1.000
_cell.angle_alpha   90.00
_cell.angle_beta   90.00
_cell.angle_gamma   90.00
#
_symmetry.space_group_name_H-M   'P 1'
#
loop_
_entity.id
_entity.type
_entity.pdbx_description
1 polymer ?
#
loop_
_entity_poly.entity_id
_entity_poly.type
_entity_poly.pdbx_seq_one_letter_code
_entity_poly.pdbx_strand_id
1 'polypeptide(L)'
;MKVEDLKKDYDKLQIKYGAKNLDSIYNGGCEDNPDICFVFMNPTGRNIASDKSWEGRKSPWLGTKNIWKLFYKVNLISEDVFNKIQEKKPKDWDYEFCDYVYEEITNKKLFITNLGKCTQIDARPLPDEVLKKYLDLLFKEIDIIRPKIIITFGNQVSSIILNKKIAVSENRKKYHEIEINQNTYKVYPVYYPVGNGIFNIDK
;
A
#
# COMPACT_ATOMS: atom_id res chain seq x y z
N MET A 1 -8.50 4.01 19.35
CA MET A 1 -8.84 4.25 17.95
C MET A 1 -8.36 3.04 17.16
N LYS A 2 -9.15 2.55 16.21
CA LYS A 2 -8.78 1.45 15.31
C LYS A 2 -8.53 2.02 13.91
N VAL A 3 -7.81 1.28 13.05
CA VAL A 3 -7.59 1.69 11.65
C VAL A 3 -8.91 1.88 10.91
N GLU A 4 -9.91 1.08 11.23
CA GLU A 4 -11.26 1.18 10.66
C GLU A 4 -11.93 2.55 10.90
N ASP A 5 -11.63 3.21 12.00
CA ASP A 5 -12.20 4.52 12.33
C ASP A 5 -11.78 5.62 11.32
N LEU A 6 -10.68 5.40 10.58
CA LEU A 6 -10.15 6.32 9.57
C LEU A 6 -10.89 6.25 8.22
N LYS A 7 -11.67 5.19 7.96
CA LYS A 7 -12.32 4.97 6.66
C LYS A 7 -13.19 6.15 6.22
N LYS A 8 -13.96 6.72 7.13
CA LYS A 8 -14.83 7.89 6.84
C LYS A 8 -14.06 9.08 6.28
N ASP A 9 -12.84 9.31 6.78
CA ASP A 9 -12.02 10.43 6.32
C ASP A 9 -11.35 10.11 4.99
N TYR A 10 -10.96 8.85 4.76
CA TYR A 10 -10.51 8.39 3.44
C TYR A 10 -11.59 8.56 2.37
N ASP A 11 -12.85 8.20 2.67
CA ASP A 11 -13.96 8.30 1.72
C ASP A 11 -14.30 9.75 1.39
N LYS A 12 -14.22 10.67 2.35
CA LYS A 12 -14.34 12.11 2.07
C LYS A 12 -13.30 12.59 1.06
N LEU A 13 -12.05 12.10 1.20
CA LEU A 13 -10.97 12.45 0.29
C LEU A 13 -11.11 11.75 -1.07
N GLN A 14 -11.67 10.53 -1.11
CA GLN A 14 -12.04 9.85 -2.36
C GLN A 14 -13.04 10.69 -3.17
N ILE A 15 -14.11 11.16 -2.52
CA ILE A 15 -15.13 12.00 -3.17
C ILE A 15 -14.49 13.25 -3.76
N LYS A 16 -13.49 13.83 -3.09
CA LYS A 16 -12.86 15.08 -3.50
C LYS A 16 -11.78 14.90 -4.57
N TYR A 17 -10.99 13.84 -4.49
CA TYR A 17 -9.75 13.67 -5.27
C TYR A 17 -9.71 12.39 -6.11
N GLY A 18 -10.58 11.42 -5.83
CA GLY A 18 -10.65 10.16 -6.55
C GLY A 18 -11.54 10.21 -7.79
N ALA A 19 -11.50 9.14 -8.56
CA ALA A 19 -12.42 8.95 -9.67
C ALA A 19 -13.84 8.73 -9.14
N LYS A 20 -14.82 9.42 -9.73
CA LYS A 20 -16.22 9.45 -9.26
C LYS A 20 -16.93 8.09 -9.24
N ASN A 21 -16.50 7.19 -10.12
CA ASN A 21 -17.08 5.86 -10.29
C ASN A 21 -16.33 4.77 -9.52
N LEU A 22 -15.31 5.13 -8.74
CA LEU A 22 -14.49 4.20 -7.97
C LEU A 22 -14.54 4.54 -6.49
N ASP A 23 -14.30 3.52 -5.65
CA ASP A 23 -14.25 3.64 -4.20
C ASP A 23 -12.80 3.73 -3.68
N SER A 24 -12.66 4.21 -2.45
CA SER A 24 -11.39 4.18 -1.71
C SER A 24 -10.86 2.76 -1.58
N ILE A 25 -9.54 2.61 -1.68
CA ILE A 25 -8.85 1.40 -1.23
C ILE A 25 -8.07 1.74 0.03
N TYR A 26 -8.31 1.01 1.10
CA TYR A 26 -7.79 1.35 2.42
C TYR A 26 -6.40 0.74 2.67
N ASN A 27 -6.39 -0.38 3.37
CA ASN A 27 -5.19 -1.09 3.82
C ASN A 27 -5.51 -2.59 3.98
N GLY A 28 -4.54 -3.37 4.41
CA GLY A 28 -4.78 -4.77 4.78
C GLY A 28 -3.53 -5.43 5.36
N GLY A 29 -3.76 -6.52 6.08
CA GLY A 29 -2.73 -7.30 6.75
C GLY A 29 -2.80 -7.17 8.27
N CYS A 30 -1.66 -7.33 8.93
CA CYS A 30 -1.54 -7.33 10.39
C CYS A 30 -1.65 -5.92 10.96
N GLU A 31 -2.68 -5.66 11.75
CA GLU A 31 -2.92 -4.35 12.40
C GLU A 31 -2.30 -4.26 13.81
N ASP A 32 -1.71 -5.34 14.31
CA ASP A 32 -1.08 -5.38 15.63
C ASP A 32 0.43 -5.62 15.52
N ASN A 33 1.19 -4.54 15.65
CA ASN A 33 2.65 -4.53 15.63
C ASN A 33 3.25 -5.32 14.45
N PRO A 34 2.91 -4.99 13.18
CA PRO A 34 3.48 -5.70 12.04
C PRO A 34 5.00 -5.51 11.96
N ASP A 35 5.69 -6.51 11.42
CA ASP A 35 7.12 -6.41 11.21
C ASP A 35 7.45 -5.36 10.14
N ILE A 36 6.62 -5.27 9.09
CA ILE A 36 6.82 -4.34 7.99
C ILE A 36 5.49 -3.67 7.60
N CYS A 37 5.51 -2.35 7.48
CA CYS A 37 4.47 -1.57 6.84
C CYS A 37 4.95 -1.13 5.45
N PHE A 38 4.27 -1.60 4.40
CA PHE A 38 4.52 -1.21 3.01
C PHE A 38 3.62 -0.05 2.60
N VAL A 39 4.21 1.09 2.22
CA VAL A 39 3.48 2.28 1.81
C VAL A 39 3.69 2.54 0.32
N PHE A 40 2.63 2.33 -0.46
CA PHE A 40 2.57 2.62 -1.89
C PHE A 40 1.99 4.02 -2.14
N MET A 41 1.88 4.44 -3.40
CA MET A 41 1.40 5.79 -3.75
C MET A 41 -0.12 5.92 -3.60
N ASN A 42 -0.87 5.36 -4.53
CA ASN A 42 -2.33 5.34 -4.54
C ASN A 42 -2.85 4.17 -5.39
N PRO A 43 -4.09 3.72 -5.13
CA PRO A 43 -4.72 2.67 -5.92
C PRO A 43 -5.22 3.20 -7.27
N THR A 44 -5.43 2.26 -8.19
CA THR A 44 -6.04 2.53 -9.50
C THR A 44 -7.23 1.60 -9.73
N GLY A 45 -8.06 1.90 -10.73
CA GLY A 45 -9.18 1.06 -11.13
C GLY A 45 -8.81 -0.36 -11.61
N ARG A 46 -7.52 -0.71 -11.63
CA ARG A 46 -7.07 -2.11 -11.79
C ARG A 46 -7.28 -2.96 -10.55
N ASN A 47 -7.42 -2.36 -9.40
CA ASN A 47 -7.80 -3.04 -8.18
C ASN A 47 -9.29 -3.34 -8.23
N ILE A 48 -9.67 -4.63 -8.25
CA ILE A 48 -11.08 -5.04 -8.38
C ILE A 48 -11.96 -4.51 -7.25
N ALA A 49 -11.39 -4.34 -6.05
CA ALA A 49 -12.12 -3.83 -4.89
C ALA A 49 -12.42 -2.33 -4.96
N SER A 50 -11.94 -1.64 -6.01
CA SER A 50 -12.31 -0.25 -6.28
C SER A 50 -13.68 -0.12 -6.97
N ASP A 51 -14.23 -1.18 -7.51
CA ASP A 51 -15.58 -1.19 -8.05
C ASP A 51 -16.61 -0.93 -6.94
N LYS A 52 -17.59 -0.07 -7.20
CA LYS A 52 -18.62 0.30 -6.22
C LYS A 52 -19.54 -0.85 -5.83
N SER A 53 -19.67 -1.85 -6.70
CA SER A 53 -20.43 -3.07 -6.41
C SER A 53 -19.67 -4.09 -5.55
N TRP A 54 -18.39 -3.82 -5.29
CA TRP A 54 -17.57 -4.73 -4.49
C TRP A 54 -17.87 -4.60 -3.00
N GLU A 55 -18.37 -5.66 -2.38
CA GLU A 55 -18.74 -5.70 -0.96
C GLU A 55 -17.67 -6.35 -0.06
N GLY A 56 -16.63 -6.96 -0.65
CA GLY A 56 -15.51 -7.56 0.08
C GLY A 56 -14.52 -6.54 0.65
N ARG A 57 -13.39 -7.04 1.13
CA ARG A 57 -12.31 -6.17 1.63
C ARG A 57 -11.84 -5.20 0.57
N LYS A 58 -11.58 -3.96 0.96
CA LYS A 58 -11.04 -2.89 0.09
C LYS A 58 -9.55 -2.69 0.35
N SER A 59 -8.77 -3.74 0.09
CA SER A 59 -7.32 -3.75 0.34
C SER A 59 -6.51 -3.53 -0.94
N PRO A 60 -5.24 -3.07 -0.84
CA PRO A 60 -4.39 -2.83 -2.01
C PRO A 60 -4.15 -4.10 -2.84
N TRP A 61 -3.92 -3.92 -4.13
CA TRP A 61 -3.42 -4.94 -5.07
C TRP A 61 -4.34 -6.14 -5.36
N LEU A 62 -5.60 -6.14 -4.95
CA LEU A 62 -6.56 -7.19 -5.29
C LEU A 62 -6.83 -7.23 -6.80
N GLY A 63 -6.89 -8.43 -7.36
CA GLY A 63 -7.03 -8.65 -8.81
C GLY A 63 -5.78 -8.33 -9.63
N THR A 64 -4.63 -8.08 -9.02
CA THR A 64 -3.37 -7.80 -9.73
C THR A 64 -2.35 -8.92 -9.51
N LYS A 65 -1.30 -8.97 -10.35
CA LYS A 65 -0.26 -10.02 -10.24
C LYS A 65 1.14 -9.49 -9.92
N ASN A 66 1.43 -8.24 -10.29
CA ASN A 66 2.81 -7.76 -10.32
C ASN A 66 3.46 -7.67 -8.95
N ILE A 67 2.76 -7.11 -7.95
CA ILE A 67 3.30 -6.98 -6.61
C ILE A 67 3.53 -8.35 -5.94
N TRP A 68 2.64 -9.30 -6.20
CA TRP A 68 2.72 -10.64 -5.63
C TRP A 68 3.93 -11.42 -6.17
N LYS A 69 4.36 -11.17 -7.41
CA LYS A 69 5.62 -11.71 -7.96
C LYS A 69 6.83 -11.19 -7.18
N LEU A 70 6.84 -9.90 -6.85
CA LEU A 70 7.89 -9.33 -6.02
C LEU A 70 7.87 -9.93 -4.62
N PHE A 71 6.70 -10.00 -3.98
CA PHE A 71 6.56 -10.55 -2.63
C PHE A 71 7.00 -12.02 -2.57
N TYR A 72 6.67 -12.82 -3.57
CA TYR A 72 7.17 -14.18 -3.69
C TYR A 72 8.70 -14.23 -3.84
N LYS A 73 9.27 -13.42 -4.75
CA LYS A 73 10.72 -13.37 -5.00
C LYS A 73 11.54 -13.04 -3.75
N VAL A 74 10.96 -12.26 -2.83
CA VAL A 74 11.62 -11.89 -1.55
C VAL A 74 11.07 -12.68 -0.35
N ASN A 75 10.41 -13.80 -0.57
CA ASN A 75 9.88 -14.73 0.44
C ASN A 75 8.86 -14.12 1.42
N LEU A 76 8.10 -13.13 0.99
CA LEU A 76 7.05 -12.50 1.79
C LEU A 76 5.69 -13.20 1.67
N ILE A 77 5.51 -14.04 0.65
CA ILE A 77 4.36 -14.94 0.51
C ILE A 77 4.84 -16.35 0.15
N SER A 78 4.04 -17.35 0.48
CA SER A 78 4.32 -18.75 0.19
C SER A 78 4.15 -19.05 -1.32
N GLU A 79 4.77 -20.14 -1.76
CA GLU A 79 4.63 -20.65 -3.14
C GLU A 79 3.17 -21.02 -3.47
N ASP A 80 2.44 -21.59 -2.51
CA ASP A 80 1.03 -21.95 -2.69
C ASP A 80 0.17 -20.72 -2.98
N VAL A 81 0.28 -19.67 -2.17
CA VAL A 81 -0.44 -18.41 -2.40
C VAL A 81 -0.03 -17.79 -3.74
N PHE A 82 1.26 -17.76 -4.04
CA PHE A 82 1.76 -17.23 -5.30
C PHE A 82 1.18 -17.95 -6.51
N ASN A 83 1.22 -19.29 -6.53
CA ASN A 83 0.72 -20.11 -7.64
C ASN A 83 -0.78 -19.87 -7.85
N LYS A 84 -1.59 -19.91 -6.80
CA LYS A 84 -3.03 -19.62 -6.87
C LYS A 84 -3.32 -18.22 -7.43
N ILE A 85 -2.53 -17.21 -7.07
CA ILE A 85 -2.63 -15.87 -7.64
C ILE A 85 -2.30 -15.88 -9.15
N GLN A 86 -1.27 -16.62 -9.57
CA GLN A 86 -0.89 -16.67 -11.00
C GLN A 86 -1.92 -17.38 -11.87
N GLU A 87 -2.62 -18.37 -11.35
CA GLU A 87 -3.67 -19.14 -12.05
C GLU A 87 -4.94 -18.31 -12.28
N LYS A 88 -5.34 -17.48 -11.31
CA LYS A 88 -6.57 -16.69 -11.41
C LYS A 88 -6.43 -15.47 -12.33
N LYS A 89 -7.46 -15.20 -13.12
CA LYS A 89 -7.61 -13.91 -13.82
C LYS A 89 -8.12 -12.86 -12.83
N PRO A 90 -7.89 -11.56 -13.07
CA PRO A 90 -8.39 -10.51 -12.16
C PRO A 90 -9.87 -10.63 -11.80
N LYS A 91 -10.72 -10.89 -12.79
CA LYS A 91 -12.17 -11.04 -12.64
C LYS A 91 -12.63 -12.29 -11.89
N ASP A 92 -11.73 -13.27 -11.71
CA ASP A 92 -12.03 -14.53 -11.06
C ASP A 92 -11.66 -14.49 -9.54
N TRP A 93 -11.19 -13.35 -9.06
CA TRP A 93 -10.98 -13.13 -7.63
C TRP A 93 -12.34 -12.86 -6.97
N ASP A 94 -12.72 -13.71 -6.05
CA ASP A 94 -13.87 -13.56 -5.16
C ASP A 94 -13.45 -13.07 -3.77
N TYR A 95 -14.41 -12.87 -2.88
CA TYR A 95 -14.15 -12.39 -1.54
C TYR A 95 -13.30 -13.37 -0.72
N GLU A 96 -13.60 -14.68 -0.82
CA GLU A 96 -12.89 -15.73 -0.10
C GLU A 96 -11.43 -15.81 -0.51
N PHE A 97 -11.16 -15.71 -1.81
CA PHE A 97 -9.80 -15.70 -2.31
C PHE A 97 -9.02 -14.43 -1.90
N CYS A 98 -9.67 -13.27 -1.90
CA CYS A 98 -9.07 -12.03 -1.40
C CYS A 98 -8.73 -12.15 0.09
N ASP A 99 -9.61 -12.75 0.89
CA ASP A 99 -9.37 -12.99 2.30
C ASP A 99 -8.24 -13.98 2.52
N TYR A 100 -8.21 -15.09 1.78
CA TYR A 100 -7.11 -16.06 1.81
C TYR A 100 -5.74 -15.43 1.53
N VAL A 101 -5.63 -14.57 0.50
CA VAL A 101 -4.38 -13.87 0.21
C VAL A 101 -3.96 -12.94 1.35
N TYR A 102 -4.92 -12.21 1.92
CA TYR A 102 -4.63 -11.27 3.01
C TYR A 102 -4.46 -11.94 4.38
N GLU A 103 -4.96 -13.15 4.57
CA GLU A 103 -4.62 -13.98 5.73
C GLU A 103 -3.13 -14.35 5.74
N GLU A 104 -2.56 -14.72 4.59
CA GLU A 104 -1.10 -14.92 4.46
C GLU A 104 -0.32 -13.66 4.84
N ILE A 105 -0.73 -12.48 4.35
CA ILE A 105 -0.11 -11.20 4.69
C ILE A 105 -0.18 -10.93 6.20
N THR A 106 -1.32 -11.21 6.81
CA THR A 106 -1.51 -11.06 8.27
C THR A 106 -0.62 -12.01 9.06
N ASN A 107 -0.57 -13.29 8.67
CA ASN A 107 0.22 -14.32 9.31
C ASN A 107 1.73 -14.06 9.20
N LYS A 108 2.17 -13.44 8.11
CA LYS A 108 3.55 -12.97 7.91
C LYS A 108 3.87 -11.65 8.64
N LYS A 109 2.94 -11.13 9.44
CA LYS A 109 3.06 -9.84 10.15
C LYS A 109 3.42 -8.69 9.21
N LEU A 110 2.78 -8.64 8.06
CA LEU A 110 2.93 -7.57 7.07
C LEU A 110 1.67 -6.70 7.06
N PHE A 111 1.86 -5.42 6.81
CA PHE A 111 0.77 -4.47 6.60
C PHE A 111 1.00 -3.73 5.28
N ILE A 112 -0.03 -3.65 4.46
CA ILE A 112 0.04 -3.03 3.14
C ILE A 112 -0.93 -1.86 3.09
N THR A 113 -0.41 -0.69 2.74
CA THR A 113 -1.20 0.53 2.63
C THR A 113 -0.73 1.42 1.47
N ASN A 114 -1.48 2.49 1.21
CA ASN A 114 -1.10 3.55 0.27
C ASN A 114 -1.00 4.88 1.03
N LEU A 115 -0.15 5.79 0.59
CA LEU A 115 -0.16 7.17 1.07
C LEU A 115 -1.51 7.82 0.73
N GLY A 116 -1.91 7.84 -0.55
CA GLY A 116 -3.24 8.25 -0.96
C GLY A 116 -4.19 7.05 -1.03
N LYS A 117 -5.37 7.15 -0.41
CA LYS A 117 -6.40 6.09 -0.49
C LYS A 117 -7.35 6.30 -1.67
N CYS A 118 -7.28 7.47 -2.34
CA CYS A 118 -8.18 7.77 -3.45
C CYS A 118 -7.77 7.01 -4.72
N THR A 119 -8.72 6.24 -5.21
CA THR A 119 -8.55 5.45 -6.43
C THR A 119 -8.66 6.33 -7.67
N GLN A 120 -7.67 6.22 -8.56
CA GLN A 120 -7.65 6.88 -9.86
C GLN A 120 -8.02 5.88 -10.97
N ILE A 121 -8.46 6.38 -12.12
CA ILE A 121 -8.78 5.53 -13.28
C ILE A 121 -7.52 4.81 -13.76
N ASP A 122 -6.39 5.50 -13.79
CA ASP A 122 -5.11 5.02 -14.29
C ASP A 122 -3.94 5.33 -13.34
N ALA A 123 -2.73 4.94 -13.74
CA ALA A 123 -1.52 5.05 -12.93
C ALA A 123 -0.80 6.40 -13.06
N ARG A 124 -1.48 7.47 -13.52
CA ARG A 124 -0.87 8.81 -13.52
C ARG A 124 -0.59 9.25 -12.08
N PRO A 125 0.60 9.80 -11.81
CA PRO A 125 0.93 10.29 -10.48
C PRO A 125 -0.05 11.37 -10.02
N LEU A 126 -0.49 11.29 -8.77
CA LEU A 126 -1.21 12.35 -8.11
C LEU A 126 -0.27 13.51 -7.78
N PRO A 127 -0.75 14.77 -7.84
CA PRO A 127 0.02 15.91 -7.33
C PRO A 127 0.39 15.75 -5.85
N ASP A 128 1.56 16.26 -5.47
CA ASP A 128 2.04 16.20 -4.08
C ASP A 128 1.05 16.83 -3.10
N GLU A 129 0.37 17.92 -3.49
CA GLU A 129 -0.61 18.58 -2.63
C GLU A 129 -1.81 17.67 -2.30
N VAL A 130 -2.20 16.78 -3.20
CA VAL A 130 -3.25 15.80 -2.96
C VAL A 130 -2.75 14.72 -2.00
N LEU A 131 -1.57 14.16 -2.26
CA LEU A 131 -0.98 13.12 -1.41
C LEU A 131 -0.72 13.63 0.01
N LYS A 132 -0.28 14.88 0.17
CA LYS A 132 -0.08 15.52 1.47
C LYS A 132 -1.35 15.65 2.30
N LYS A 133 -2.56 15.68 1.68
CA LYS A 133 -3.83 15.66 2.42
C LYS A 133 -4.10 14.34 3.16
N TYR A 134 -3.41 13.29 2.77
CA TYR A 134 -3.49 11.98 3.43
C TYR A 134 -2.42 11.75 4.49
N LEU A 135 -1.40 12.61 4.58
CA LEU A 135 -0.23 12.37 5.42
C LEU A 135 -0.58 12.21 6.91
N ASP A 136 -1.43 13.10 7.44
CA ASP A 136 -1.88 13.02 8.83
C ASP A 136 -2.67 11.74 9.12
N LEU A 137 -3.49 11.28 8.14
CA LEU A 137 -4.24 10.05 8.26
C LEU A 137 -3.32 8.83 8.19
N LEU A 138 -2.30 8.84 7.32
CA LEU A 138 -1.28 7.80 7.27
C LEU A 138 -0.49 7.74 8.58
N PHE A 139 -0.12 8.88 9.17
CA PHE A 139 0.59 8.90 10.44
C PHE A 139 -0.28 8.37 11.59
N LYS A 140 -1.57 8.67 11.61
CA LYS A 140 -2.52 8.05 12.55
C LYS A 140 -2.61 6.54 12.33
N GLU A 141 -2.68 6.07 11.08
CA GLU A 141 -2.67 4.65 10.73
C GLU A 141 -1.41 3.96 11.27
N ILE A 142 -0.23 4.54 11.02
CA ILE A 142 1.06 4.03 11.52
C ILE A 142 1.12 4.01 13.05
N ASP A 143 0.64 5.05 13.72
CA ASP A 143 0.61 5.12 15.18
C ASP A 143 -0.32 4.06 15.81
N ILE A 144 -1.42 3.72 15.14
CA ILE A 144 -2.33 2.65 15.57
C ILE A 144 -1.66 1.28 15.44
N ILE A 145 -1.06 0.97 14.26
CA ILE A 145 -0.52 -0.36 14.00
C ILE A 145 0.89 -0.59 14.57
N ARG A 146 1.68 0.46 14.80
CA ARG A 146 3.04 0.44 15.36
C ARG A 146 3.98 -0.55 14.68
N PRO A 147 4.28 -0.38 13.38
CA PRO A 147 5.15 -1.30 12.66
C PRO A 147 6.60 -1.20 13.16
N LYS A 148 7.39 -2.30 13.06
CA LYS A 148 8.82 -2.25 13.38
C LYS A 148 9.61 -1.42 12.37
N ILE A 149 9.26 -1.54 11.08
CA ILE A 149 9.86 -0.73 9.99
C ILE A 149 8.80 -0.31 8.97
N ILE A 150 9.10 0.74 8.23
CA ILE A 150 8.28 1.25 7.14
C ILE A 150 9.08 1.18 5.84
N ILE A 151 8.51 0.60 4.79
CA ILE A 151 9.07 0.59 3.44
C ILE A 151 8.21 1.49 2.55
N THR A 152 8.82 2.51 1.95
CA THR A 152 8.14 3.48 1.08
C THR A 152 8.55 3.28 -0.38
N PHE A 153 7.58 3.19 -1.27
CA PHE A 153 7.82 2.90 -2.68
C PHE A 153 7.85 4.17 -3.55
N GLY A 154 9.02 4.42 -4.14
CA GLY A 154 9.25 5.51 -5.09
C GLY A 154 9.64 6.84 -4.45
N ASN A 155 10.21 7.72 -5.28
CA ASN A 155 10.73 9.02 -4.85
C ASN A 155 9.65 9.91 -4.23
N GLN A 156 8.47 9.98 -4.83
CA GLN A 156 7.39 10.87 -4.41
C GLN A 156 6.87 10.50 -3.02
N VAL A 157 6.50 9.23 -2.80
CA VAL A 157 5.99 8.74 -1.50
C VAL A 157 7.05 8.95 -0.42
N SER A 158 8.30 8.55 -0.70
CA SER A 158 9.40 8.70 0.25
C SER A 158 9.67 10.16 0.60
N SER A 159 9.63 11.05 -0.40
CA SER A 159 9.88 12.48 -0.18
C SER A 159 8.80 13.15 0.66
N ILE A 160 7.54 12.78 0.44
CA ILE A 160 6.41 13.33 1.20
C ILE A 160 6.45 12.86 2.65
N ILE A 161 6.64 11.55 2.89
CA ILE A 161 6.66 10.97 4.24
C ILE A 161 7.86 11.50 5.04
N LEU A 162 9.02 11.62 4.40
CA LEU A 162 10.25 12.09 5.05
C LEU A 162 10.38 13.62 5.07
N ASN A 163 9.43 14.34 4.49
CA ASN A 163 9.43 15.80 4.35
C ASN A 163 10.76 16.37 3.82
N LYS A 164 11.37 15.68 2.86
CA LYS A 164 12.61 16.09 2.16
C LYS A 164 12.70 15.43 0.81
N LYS A 165 13.47 16.02 -0.11
CA LYS A 165 13.70 15.43 -1.44
C LYS A 165 14.46 14.11 -1.31
N ILE A 166 13.88 13.02 -1.79
CA ILE A 166 14.45 11.67 -1.82
C ILE A 166 14.60 11.22 -3.27
N ALA A 167 15.83 10.84 -3.64
CA ALA A 167 16.12 10.03 -4.81
C ALA A 167 16.42 8.60 -4.32
N VAL A 168 15.56 7.64 -4.63
CA VAL A 168 15.73 6.25 -4.17
C VAL A 168 17.09 5.68 -4.58
N SER A 169 17.60 6.04 -5.79
CA SER A 169 18.92 5.63 -6.26
C SER A 169 20.08 5.93 -5.29
N GLU A 170 19.97 7.04 -4.54
CA GLU A 170 20.98 7.50 -3.59
C GLU A 170 20.70 7.02 -2.14
N ASN A 171 19.48 6.59 -1.87
CA ASN A 171 19.00 6.24 -0.55
C ASN A 171 18.75 4.72 -0.35
N ARG A 172 19.08 3.90 -1.34
CA ARG A 172 18.98 2.44 -1.22
C ARG A 172 19.87 1.89 -0.11
N LYS A 173 19.37 0.85 0.56
CA LYS A 173 20.06 0.17 1.69
C LYS A 173 20.35 1.11 2.88
N LYS A 174 19.74 2.29 2.90
CA LYS A 174 19.79 3.24 4.01
C LYS A 174 18.38 3.44 4.55
N TYR A 175 18.28 3.77 5.80
CA TYR A 175 17.02 4.21 6.39
C TYR A 175 17.11 5.67 6.82
N HIS A 176 15.94 6.25 6.97
CA HIS A 176 15.73 7.55 7.62
C HIS A 176 14.81 7.34 8.81
N GLU A 177 14.92 8.18 9.80
CA GLU A 177 14.03 8.14 10.96
C GLU A 177 12.97 9.24 10.85
N ILE A 178 11.75 8.88 11.24
CA ILE A 178 10.66 9.84 11.45
C ILE A 178 10.08 9.65 12.85
N GLU A 179 9.61 10.72 13.42
CA GLU A 179 8.90 10.70 14.69
C GLU A 179 7.39 10.87 14.45
N ILE A 180 6.59 9.95 14.97
CA ILE A 180 5.13 10.01 14.95
C ILE A 180 4.64 9.76 16.38
N ASN A 181 3.97 10.74 16.99
CA ASN A 181 3.45 10.66 18.35
C ASN A 181 4.47 10.09 19.37
N GLN A 182 5.67 10.64 19.40
CA GLN A 182 6.79 10.25 20.31
C GLN A 182 7.38 8.86 20.03
N ASN A 183 6.95 8.17 18.98
CA ASN A 183 7.55 6.93 18.54
C ASN A 183 8.45 7.17 17.30
N THR A 184 9.65 6.64 17.32
CA THR A 184 10.60 6.74 16.20
C THR A 184 10.49 5.51 15.29
N TYR A 185 10.31 5.74 14.00
CA TYR A 185 10.20 4.69 12.98
C TYR A 185 11.32 4.78 11.95
N LYS A 186 11.87 3.63 11.57
CA LYS A 186 12.83 3.52 10.46
C LYS A 186 12.09 3.40 9.14
N VAL A 187 12.36 4.31 8.22
CA VAL A 187 11.76 4.37 6.87
C VAL A 187 12.81 4.04 5.82
N TYR A 188 12.53 3.03 5.01
CA TYR A 188 13.41 2.56 3.92
C TYR A 188 12.81 2.94 2.57
N PRO A 189 13.39 3.91 1.85
CA PRO A 189 13.00 4.22 0.48
C PRO A 189 13.43 3.11 -0.48
N VAL A 190 12.49 2.59 -1.28
CA VAL A 190 12.77 1.58 -2.32
C VAL A 190 12.16 1.97 -3.65
N TYR A 191 12.63 1.34 -4.74
CA TYR A 191 12.04 1.57 -6.06
C TYR A 191 10.59 1.10 -6.12
N TYR A 192 9.79 1.81 -6.91
CA TYR A 192 8.41 1.39 -7.16
C TYR A 192 8.42 0.08 -7.97
N PRO A 193 7.71 -0.97 -7.55
CA PRO A 193 7.90 -2.33 -8.07
C PRO A 193 7.16 -2.61 -9.39
N VAL A 194 6.53 -1.59 -9.99
CA VAL A 194 5.77 -1.72 -11.25
C VAL A 194 6.18 -0.62 -12.23
N GLY A 195 5.80 -0.77 -13.49
CA GLY A 195 6.20 0.14 -14.56
C GLY A 195 7.72 0.15 -14.74
N ASN A 196 8.32 1.32 -14.89
CA ASN A 196 9.77 1.48 -15.07
C ASN A 196 10.59 1.02 -13.85
N GLY A 197 9.98 0.90 -12.69
CA GLY A 197 10.65 0.42 -11.47
C GLY A 197 11.06 -1.06 -11.54
N ILE A 198 10.40 -1.86 -12.39
CA ILE A 198 10.72 -3.28 -12.60
C ILE A 198 12.19 -3.50 -12.99
N PHE A 199 12.75 -2.62 -13.82
CA PHE A 199 14.15 -2.69 -14.24
C PHE A 199 15.16 -2.49 -13.11
N ASN A 200 14.71 -2.11 -11.92
CA ASN A 200 15.54 -1.84 -10.75
C ASN A 200 15.33 -2.86 -9.61
N ILE A 201 14.48 -3.87 -9.80
CA ILE A 201 14.17 -4.86 -8.75
C ILE A 201 15.39 -5.70 -8.38
N ASP A 202 16.28 -5.96 -9.33
CA ASP A 202 17.49 -6.77 -9.13
C ASP A 202 18.72 -5.94 -8.71
N LYS A 203 18.58 -4.64 -8.60
CA LYS A 203 19.63 -3.69 -8.16
C LYS A 203 19.43 -3.32 -6.69
#